data_c475067da6c9d5d69962031f47bf4143
#
_entry.id   c475067da6c9d5d69962031f47bf4143
#
_cell.length_a   1.000
_cell.length_b   1.000
_cell.length_c   1.000
_cell.angle_alpha   90.00
_cell.angle_beta   90.00
_cell.angle_gamma   90.00
#
_symmetry.space_group_name_H-M   'P 1'
#
loop_
_entity.id
_entity.type
_entity.pdbx_description
1 polymer ?
#
loop_
_entity_poly.entity_id
_entity_poly.type
_entity_poly.pdbx_seq_one_letter_code
_entity_poly.pdbx_strand_id
1 'polypeptide(L)'
;MAAFWNRLFDIQSLEHGRNYFLRGQVQNLRQEGMRFTAEVQGTATYQVELEWEPDCVGSMTCGCPYAQRGNRCKHMAAVLFAISSRSFAI
;
A
#
# COMPACT_ATOMS: atom_id res chain seq x y z
N MET A 1 7.01 -15.18 4.90
CA MET A 1 6.52 -14.69 6.18
C MET A 1 5.27 -13.84 5.98
N ALA A 2 4.21 -14.13 6.70
CA ALA A 2 2.97 -13.38 6.57
C ALA A 2 3.16 -11.99 7.16
N ALA A 3 2.82 -10.98 6.40
CA ALA A 3 2.88 -9.63 6.90
C ALA A 3 1.69 -9.38 7.83
N PHE A 4 1.93 -8.69 8.92
CA PHE A 4 0.89 -8.41 9.91
C PHE A 4 -0.27 -7.60 9.31
N TRP A 5 -0.01 -6.84 8.26
CA TRP A 5 -1.01 -5.99 7.62
C TRP A 5 -1.95 -6.74 6.67
N ASN A 6 -1.67 -8.01 6.37
CA ASN A 6 -2.53 -8.79 5.47
C ASN A 6 -3.98 -8.83 5.94
N ARG A 7 -4.19 -8.81 7.25
CA ARG A 7 -5.53 -8.88 7.84
C ARG A 7 -6.36 -7.62 7.64
N LEU A 8 -5.74 -6.55 7.18
CA LEU A 8 -6.42 -5.28 6.96
C LEU A 8 -7.23 -5.27 5.66
N PHE A 9 -7.01 -6.25 4.79
CA PHE A 9 -7.59 -6.28 3.45
C PHE A 9 -8.32 -7.59 3.20
N ASP A 10 -9.33 -7.53 2.32
CA ASP A 10 -9.93 -8.76 1.82
C ASP A 10 -9.00 -9.41 0.79
N ILE A 11 -9.30 -10.66 0.43
CA ILE A 11 -8.43 -11.44 -0.46
C ILE A 11 -8.32 -10.78 -1.83
N GLN A 12 -9.42 -10.25 -2.36
CA GLN A 12 -9.39 -9.61 -3.68
C GLN A 12 -8.50 -8.37 -3.70
N SER A 13 -8.59 -7.55 -2.67
CA SER A 13 -7.75 -6.36 -2.57
C SER A 13 -6.28 -6.74 -2.44
N LEU A 14 -5.98 -7.80 -1.69
CA LEU A 14 -4.60 -8.28 -1.58
C LEU A 14 -4.08 -8.77 -2.92
N GLU A 15 -4.85 -9.57 -3.64
CA GLU A 15 -4.42 -10.08 -4.94
C GLU A 15 -4.19 -8.97 -5.95
N HIS A 16 -5.13 -8.03 -6.02
CA HIS A 16 -5.00 -6.90 -6.94
C HIS A 16 -3.81 -6.01 -6.56
N GLY A 17 -3.62 -5.78 -5.28
CA GLY A 17 -2.49 -4.99 -4.79
C GLY A 17 -1.16 -5.66 -5.13
N ARG A 18 -1.07 -6.95 -4.94
CA ARG A 18 0.11 -7.70 -5.30
C ARG A 18 0.42 -7.59 -6.79
N ASN A 19 -0.61 -7.69 -7.63
CA ASN A 19 -0.43 -7.57 -9.08
C ASN A 19 0.05 -6.17 -9.46
N TYR A 20 -0.50 -5.13 -8.87
CA TYR A 20 -0.02 -3.77 -9.09
C TYR A 20 1.45 -3.64 -8.73
N PHE A 21 1.83 -4.20 -7.59
CA PHE A 21 3.22 -4.16 -7.15
C PHE A 21 4.13 -4.92 -8.11
N LEU A 22 3.75 -6.13 -8.50
CA LEU A 22 4.57 -6.96 -9.38
C LEU A 22 4.72 -6.35 -10.77
N ARG A 23 3.74 -5.59 -11.23
CA ARG A 23 3.79 -4.92 -12.53
C ARG A 23 4.53 -3.59 -12.50
N GLY A 24 5.07 -3.21 -11.34
CA GLY A 24 5.79 -1.96 -11.21
C GLY A 24 4.91 -0.72 -11.21
N GLN A 25 3.65 -0.87 -10.84
CA GLN A 25 2.71 0.25 -10.85
C GLN A 25 2.78 1.11 -9.58
N VAL A 26 3.55 0.69 -8.57
CA VAL A 26 3.85 1.53 -7.42
C VAL A 26 5.10 2.33 -7.73
N GLN A 27 4.98 3.65 -7.75
CA GLN A 27 6.05 4.55 -8.16
C GLN A 27 6.28 5.63 -7.12
N ASN A 28 7.47 6.19 -7.14
CA ASN A 28 7.83 7.33 -6.28
C ASN A 28 7.61 7.06 -4.81
N LEU A 29 7.95 5.84 -4.37
CA LEU A 29 7.85 5.47 -2.97
C LEU A 29 8.89 6.25 -2.16
N ARG A 30 8.43 7.01 -1.18
CA ARG A 30 9.27 7.83 -0.33
C ARG A 30 8.96 7.55 1.12
N GLN A 31 9.98 7.71 1.95
CA GLN A 31 9.86 7.53 3.39
C GLN A 31 10.37 8.74 4.12
N GLU A 32 9.57 9.23 5.06
CA GLU A 32 9.99 10.26 6.00
C GLU A 32 9.64 9.78 7.41
N GLY A 33 10.65 9.35 8.16
CA GLY A 33 10.40 8.73 9.45
C GLY A 33 9.55 7.47 9.27
N MET A 34 8.39 7.45 9.90
CA MET A 34 7.46 6.32 9.78
C MET A 34 6.40 6.53 8.70
N ARG A 35 6.42 7.67 8.03
CA ARG A 35 5.45 7.96 6.98
C ARG A 35 5.98 7.54 5.63
N PHE A 36 5.14 6.85 4.87
CA PHE A 36 5.43 6.49 3.49
C PHE A 36 4.41 7.13 2.57
N THR A 37 4.88 7.63 1.43
CA THR A 37 4.02 8.14 0.37
C THR A 37 4.42 7.47 -0.94
N ALA A 38 3.45 7.25 -1.80
CA ALA A 38 3.70 6.64 -3.10
C ALA A 38 2.58 6.99 -4.06
N GLU A 39 2.84 6.76 -5.34
CA GLU A 39 1.84 6.87 -6.39
C GLU A 39 1.58 5.49 -6.94
N VAL A 40 0.31 5.17 -7.16
CA VAL A 40 -0.08 3.91 -7.77
C VAL A 40 -0.78 4.20 -9.09
N GLN A 41 -0.24 3.64 -10.17
CA GLN A 41 -0.78 3.83 -11.51
C GLN A 41 -1.90 2.83 -11.75
N GLY A 42 -3.12 3.31 -11.84
CA GLY A 42 -4.29 2.50 -12.18
C GLY A 42 -4.98 3.13 -13.39
N THR A 43 -6.30 3.26 -13.34
CA THR A 43 -7.04 4.02 -14.34
C THR A 43 -6.70 5.52 -14.25
N ALA A 44 -6.20 5.91 -13.08
CA ALA A 44 -5.64 7.22 -12.84
C ALA A 44 -4.43 7.03 -11.92
N THR A 45 -3.70 8.09 -11.66
CA THR A 45 -2.62 8.06 -10.68
C THR A 45 -3.20 8.41 -9.32
N TYR A 46 -3.05 7.50 -8.37
CA TYR A 46 -3.58 7.70 -7.01
C TYR A 46 -2.44 7.91 -6.03
N GLN A 47 -2.60 8.90 -5.17
CA GLN A 47 -1.66 9.16 -4.09
C GLN A 47 -2.03 8.32 -2.88
N VAL A 48 -1.06 7.59 -2.34
CA VAL A 48 -1.24 6.78 -1.14
C VAL A 48 -0.29 7.27 -0.07
N GLU A 49 -0.82 7.49 1.14
CA GLU A 49 0.00 7.82 2.30
C GLU A 49 -0.34 6.85 3.42
N LEU A 50 0.67 6.44 4.16
CA LEU A 50 0.43 5.61 5.33
C LEU A 50 1.54 5.81 6.35
N GLU A 51 1.25 5.42 7.60
CA GLU A 51 2.23 5.39 8.65
C GLU A 51 2.54 3.93 8.98
N TRP A 52 3.81 3.58 8.88
CA TRP A 52 4.28 2.23 9.15
C TRP A 52 4.95 2.23 10.52
N GLU A 53 4.35 1.52 11.46
CA GLU A 53 4.90 1.38 12.81
C GLU A 53 5.44 -0.04 12.98
N PRO A 54 6.32 -0.25 13.97
CA PRO A 54 6.94 -1.56 14.11
C PRO A 54 5.97 -2.73 14.23
N ASP A 55 4.83 -2.52 14.88
CA ASP A 55 3.87 -3.58 15.16
C ASP A 55 2.56 -3.44 14.41
N CYS A 56 2.35 -2.33 13.70
CA CYS A 56 1.08 -2.09 13.03
C CYS A 56 1.23 -1.05 11.93
N VAL A 57 0.18 -0.94 11.13
CA VAL A 57 0.06 0.17 10.19
C VAL A 57 -0.89 1.17 10.81
N GLY A 58 -0.44 2.42 10.92
CA GLY A 58 -1.27 3.49 11.44
C GLY A 58 -2.31 3.92 10.42
N SER A 59 -2.41 5.21 10.16
CA SER A 59 -3.37 5.69 9.18
C SER A 59 -2.95 5.34 7.77
N MET A 60 -3.93 5.10 6.90
CA MET A 60 -3.72 4.88 5.47
C MET A 60 -4.74 5.70 4.71
N THR A 61 -4.30 6.40 3.67
CA THR A 61 -5.19 7.16 2.81
C THR A 61 -4.87 6.91 1.34
N CYS A 62 -5.88 7.01 0.51
CA CYS A 62 -5.74 6.90 -0.94
C CYS A 62 -6.82 7.74 -1.59
N GLY A 63 -6.51 8.32 -2.74
CA GLY A 63 -7.46 9.17 -3.45
C GLY A 63 -8.50 8.46 -4.29
N CYS A 64 -8.52 7.12 -4.32
CA CYS A 64 -9.49 6.42 -5.16
C CYS A 64 -10.88 6.42 -4.54
N PRO A 65 -11.95 6.25 -5.35
CA PRO A 65 -13.32 6.29 -4.83
C PRO A 65 -13.60 5.24 -3.77
N TYR A 66 -13.03 4.05 -3.89
CA TYR A 66 -13.24 2.98 -2.93
C TYR A 66 -12.70 3.35 -1.56
N ALA A 67 -11.51 3.94 -1.51
CA ALA A 67 -10.90 4.39 -0.26
C ALA A 67 -11.65 5.56 0.35
N GLN A 68 -12.21 6.43 -0.49
CA GLN A 68 -12.98 7.59 -0.01
C GLN A 68 -14.22 7.17 0.77
N ARG A 69 -14.68 5.96 0.57
CA ARG A 69 -15.82 5.40 1.30
C ARG A 69 -15.42 4.78 2.63
N GLY A 70 -14.16 4.90 3.03
CA GLY A 70 -13.67 4.35 4.28
C GLY A 70 -13.13 2.92 4.16
N ASN A 71 -12.94 2.42 2.95
CA ASN A 71 -12.44 1.07 2.72
C ASN A 71 -10.93 1.07 2.52
N ARG A 72 -10.31 -0.08 2.79
CA ARG A 72 -8.91 -0.28 2.48
C ARG A 72 -8.80 -0.86 1.08
N CYS A 73 -8.19 -0.10 0.18
CA CYS A 73 -8.21 -0.41 -1.24
C CYS A 73 -6.96 -1.18 -1.70
N LYS A 74 -7.03 -1.70 -2.92
CA LYS A 74 -5.92 -2.42 -3.55
C LYS A 74 -4.67 -1.57 -3.71
N HIS A 75 -4.83 -0.25 -3.85
CA HIS A 75 -3.70 0.65 -3.99
C HIS A 75 -2.89 0.72 -2.70
N MET A 76 -3.57 0.75 -1.56
CA MET A 76 -2.90 0.70 -0.26
C MET A 76 -2.15 -0.62 -0.10
N ALA A 77 -2.78 -1.73 -0.48
CA ALA A 77 -2.14 -3.04 -0.43
C ALA A 77 -0.89 -3.08 -1.30
N ALA A 78 -0.95 -2.50 -2.49
CA ALA A 78 0.20 -2.45 -3.39
C ALA A 78 1.39 -1.74 -2.75
N VAL A 79 1.13 -0.62 -2.09
CA VAL A 79 2.20 0.14 -1.43
C VAL A 79 2.78 -0.66 -0.26
N LEU A 80 1.94 -1.35 0.50
CA LEU A 80 2.42 -2.19 1.61
C LEU A 80 3.28 -3.35 1.10
N PHE A 81 2.93 -3.96 -0.02
CA PHE A 81 3.79 -4.97 -0.65
C PHE A 81 5.15 -4.37 -1.03
N ALA A 82 5.15 -3.16 -1.58
CA ALA A 82 6.39 -2.50 -1.97
C ALA A 82 7.27 -2.20 -0.76
N ILE A 83 6.68 -1.72 0.34
CA ILE A 83 7.42 -1.44 1.56
C ILE A 83 7.99 -2.73 2.14
N SER A 84 7.20 -3.79 2.21
CA SER A 84 7.65 -5.07 2.74
C SER A 84 8.79 -5.63 1.92
N SER A 85 8.73 -5.49 0.60
CA SER A 85 9.79 -5.95 -0.29
C SER A 85 11.10 -5.19 -0.03
N ARG A 86 11.02 -3.89 0.18
CA ARG A 86 12.21 -3.09 0.48
C ARG A 86 12.83 -3.47 1.82
N SER A 87 11.98 -3.78 2.81
CA SER A 87 12.46 -4.18 4.12
C SER A 87 13.27 -5.47 4.05
N PHE A 88 12.87 -6.39 3.17
CA PHE A 88 13.60 -7.63 2.99
C PHE A 88 14.89 -7.48 2.19
N ALA A 89 15.05 -6.41 1.47
CA ALA A 89 16.24 -6.16 0.69
C ALA A 89 17.44 -5.75 1.55
N ILE A 90 17.20 -5.47 2.80
CA ILE A 90 18.24 -5.12 3.76
C ILE A 90 18.79 -6.39 4.41
#